data_a554a254f21127bad860b458f025680a
#
_entry.id   a554a254f21127bad860b458f025680a
#
_cell.length_a   1.000
_cell.length_b   1.000
_cell.length_c   1.000
_cell.angle_alpha   90.00
_cell.angle_beta   90.00
_cell.angle_gamma   90.00
#
_symmetry.space_group_name_H-M   'P 1'
#
loop_
_entity.id
_entity.type
_entity.pdbx_description
1 polymer ?
#
loop_
_entity_poly.entity_id
_entity_poly.type
_entity_poly.pdbx_seq_one_letter_code
_entity_poly.pdbx_strand_id
1 'polypeptide(L)'
;YIPVISISFGLEKNPGFHLTIPLLRRLIYAMMYGDLIMNVANQVRPYEVNAGETDALVETWKNRLIDRFQQGKGMSRKQMQEGFKEICDEFKAVPAENFGSKVRVGVVGEIYVKFSSLGNNQLEKFLLSEGAEPVVPGLTDFLIFKIFNREVDVNIYGGKWIKKKVCQIFKGYVEHCQRDMIDALN
;
A
#
# COMPACT_ATOMS: atom_id res chain seq x y z
N TYR A 1 -7.10 -25.80 -17.16
CA TYR A 1 -8.02 -25.23 -16.16
C TYR A 1 -7.27 -24.11 -15.43
N ILE A 2 -7.68 -22.86 -15.61
CA ILE A 2 -7.11 -21.71 -14.91
C ILE A 2 -8.02 -21.44 -13.72
N PRO A 3 -7.57 -21.65 -12.47
CA PRO A 3 -8.41 -21.38 -11.31
C PRO A 3 -8.63 -19.88 -11.16
N VAL A 4 -9.87 -19.44 -11.10
CA VAL A 4 -10.23 -18.06 -10.75
C VAL A 4 -10.32 -18.01 -9.22
N ILE A 5 -9.43 -17.21 -8.61
CA ILE A 5 -9.37 -17.04 -7.17
C ILE A 5 -10.01 -15.70 -6.83
N SER A 6 -11.11 -15.72 -6.09
CA SER A 6 -11.67 -14.52 -5.47
C SER A 6 -10.90 -14.23 -4.17
N ILE A 7 -10.36 -13.01 -4.05
CA ILE A 7 -9.79 -12.52 -2.79
C ILE A 7 -10.96 -12.06 -1.91
N SER A 8 -11.75 -13.00 -1.43
CA SER A 8 -12.67 -12.74 -0.33
C SER A 8 -11.98 -13.10 0.97
N PHE A 9 -12.06 -12.24 1.99
CA PHE A 9 -11.59 -12.54 3.34
C PHE A 9 -12.44 -13.63 4.05
N GLY A 10 -13.37 -14.25 3.35
CA GLY A 10 -14.03 -15.47 3.78
C GLY A 10 -13.08 -16.66 3.58
N LEU A 11 -12.88 -17.44 4.63
CA LEU A 11 -12.15 -18.72 4.60
C LEU A 11 -12.94 -19.79 3.81
N GLU A 12 -13.41 -19.45 2.61
CA GLU A 12 -13.97 -20.43 1.70
C GLU A 12 -12.84 -21.30 1.18
N LYS A 13 -13.03 -22.61 1.32
CA LYS A 13 -12.10 -23.62 0.83
C LYS A 13 -12.08 -23.60 -0.70
N ASN A 14 -11.28 -22.72 -1.28
CA ASN A 14 -10.99 -22.79 -2.70
C ASN A 14 -10.05 -23.96 -2.96
N PRO A 15 -10.48 -25.00 -3.69
CA PRO A 15 -9.63 -26.13 -4.00
C PRO A 15 -8.42 -25.66 -4.80
N GLY A 16 -7.23 -25.88 -4.26
CA GLY A 16 -5.96 -25.55 -4.92
C GLY A 16 -5.25 -24.27 -4.46
N PHE A 17 -5.85 -23.44 -3.57
CA PHE A 17 -5.18 -22.29 -2.99
C PHE A 17 -5.05 -22.42 -1.47
N HIS A 18 -3.82 -22.45 -0.98
CA HIS A 18 -3.54 -22.50 0.45
C HIS A 18 -2.83 -21.21 0.88
N LEU A 19 -3.53 -20.37 1.65
CA LEU A 19 -2.94 -19.19 2.26
C LEU A 19 -2.02 -19.62 3.40
N THR A 20 -0.71 -19.64 3.14
CA THR A 20 0.30 -19.93 4.16
C THR A 20 0.76 -18.65 4.85
N ILE A 21 1.29 -18.76 6.09
CA ILE A 21 1.85 -17.60 6.81
C ILE A 21 2.96 -16.90 6.02
N PRO A 22 3.90 -17.60 5.38
CA PRO A 22 4.89 -16.93 4.51
C PRO A 22 4.25 -16.16 3.35
N LEU A 23 3.21 -16.71 2.70
CA LEU A 23 2.52 -16.03 1.62
C LEU A 23 1.77 -14.80 2.13
N LEU A 24 1.07 -14.91 3.26
CA LEU A 24 0.39 -13.77 3.89
C LEU A 24 1.37 -12.64 4.20
N ARG A 25 2.53 -12.95 4.75
CA ARG A 25 3.58 -11.97 5.02
C ARG A 25 4.09 -11.30 3.74
N ARG A 26 4.28 -12.07 2.65
CA ARG A 26 4.67 -11.52 1.34
C ARG A 26 3.63 -10.54 0.81
N LEU A 27 2.35 -10.89 0.92
CA LEU A 27 1.25 -10.02 0.49
C LEU A 27 1.24 -8.70 1.27
N ILE A 28 1.43 -8.76 2.60
CA ILE A 28 1.51 -7.56 3.44
C ILE A 28 2.69 -6.68 3.02
N TYR A 29 3.87 -7.27 2.82
CA TYR A 29 5.05 -6.51 2.40
C TYR A 29 4.88 -5.89 1.00
N ALA A 30 4.27 -6.64 0.06
CA ALA A 30 3.96 -6.11 -1.27
C ALA A 30 3.00 -4.92 -1.20
N MET A 31 1.97 -4.99 -0.33
CA MET A 31 1.06 -3.86 -0.09
C MET A 31 1.79 -2.66 0.49
N MET A 32 2.66 -2.86 1.51
CA MET A 32 3.44 -1.78 2.12
C MET A 32 4.36 -1.08 1.10
N TYR A 33 5.06 -1.85 0.26
CA TYR A 33 5.87 -1.28 -0.81
C TYR A 33 5.03 -0.50 -1.82
N GLY A 34 3.87 -1.02 -2.21
CA GLY A 34 2.94 -0.35 -3.11
C GLY A 34 2.44 0.97 -2.53
N ASP A 35 2.02 0.97 -1.27
CA ASP A 35 1.57 2.17 -0.56
C ASP A 35 2.67 3.22 -0.42
N LEU A 36 3.90 2.79 -0.08
CA LEU A 36 5.04 3.70 0.01
C LEU A 36 5.33 4.38 -1.33
N ILE A 37 5.48 3.58 -2.41
CA ILE A 37 5.76 4.10 -3.75
C ILE A 37 4.65 5.05 -4.21
N MET A 38 3.39 4.70 -4.01
CA MET A 38 2.26 5.57 -4.33
C MET A 38 2.33 6.90 -3.58
N ASN A 39 2.59 6.84 -2.26
CA ASN A 39 2.66 8.03 -1.42
C ASN A 39 3.81 8.96 -1.82
N VAL A 40 5.04 8.43 -1.98
CA VAL A 40 6.19 9.26 -2.35
C VAL A 40 6.06 9.78 -3.78
N ALA A 41 5.55 8.99 -4.72
CA ALA A 41 5.30 9.42 -6.08
C ALA A 41 4.28 10.55 -6.14
N ASN A 42 3.18 10.47 -5.38
CA ASN A 42 2.16 11.52 -5.35
C ASN A 42 2.66 12.81 -4.69
N GLN A 43 3.65 12.72 -3.79
CA GLN A 43 4.31 13.89 -3.20
C GLN A 43 5.34 14.54 -4.15
N VAL A 44 6.06 13.77 -4.94
CA VAL A 44 7.14 14.27 -5.80
C VAL A 44 6.63 14.71 -7.18
N ARG A 45 5.79 13.90 -7.81
CA ARG A 45 5.26 14.11 -9.18
C ARG A 45 4.71 15.51 -9.45
N PRO A 46 3.94 16.15 -8.54
CA PRO A 46 3.45 17.50 -8.80
C PRO A 46 4.54 18.55 -8.93
N TYR A 47 5.73 18.29 -8.43
CA TYR A 47 6.82 19.22 -8.28
C TYR A 47 8.05 18.88 -9.14
N GLU A 48 8.04 17.74 -9.85
CA GLU A 48 9.17 17.30 -10.68
C GLU A 48 9.54 18.33 -11.76
N VAL A 49 10.83 18.55 -11.95
CA VAL A 49 11.35 19.47 -12.98
C VAL A 49 11.23 18.84 -14.37
N ASN A 50 11.56 17.56 -14.45
CA ASN A 50 11.48 16.78 -15.69
C ASN A 50 10.22 15.94 -15.69
N ALA A 51 9.23 16.34 -16.48
CA ALA A 51 7.94 15.64 -16.52
C ALA A 51 8.11 14.14 -16.86
N GLY A 52 7.54 13.27 -16.03
CA GLY A 52 7.55 11.82 -16.18
C GLY A 52 8.74 11.11 -15.52
N GLU A 53 9.66 11.82 -14.88
CA GLU A 53 10.79 11.22 -14.16
C GLU A 53 10.31 10.39 -12.97
N THR A 54 9.34 10.90 -12.22
CA THR A 54 8.69 10.17 -11.13
C THR A 54 8.01 8.91 -11.61
N ASP A 55 7.29 8.96 -12.73
CA ASP A 55 6.60 7.79 -13.30
C ASP A 55 7.59 6.72 -13.78
N ALA A 56 8.70 7.12 -14.41
CA ALA A 56 9.77 6.21 -14.81
C ALA A 56 10.41 5.53 -13.59
N LEU A 57 10.57 6.25 -12.48
CA LEU A 57 11.09 5.71 -11.23
C LEU A 57 10.10 4.72 -10.59
N VAL A 58 8.79 5.01 -10.61
CA VAL A 58 7.74 4.09 -10.17
C VAL A 58 7.81 2.76 -10.94
N GLU A 59 7.90 2.81 -12.27
CA GLU A 59 8.03 1.60 -13.11
C GLU A 59 9.32 0.83 -12.82
N THR A 60 10.43 1.54 -12.61
CA THR A 60 11.71 0.94 -12.22
C THR A 60 11.58 0.18 -10.91
N TRP A 61 11.00 0.80 -9.88
CA TRP A 61 10.81 0.17 -8.58
C TRP A 61 9.83 -0.99 -8.62
N LYS A 62 8.76 -0.88 -9.39
CA LYS A 62 7.83 -2.00 -9.63
C LYS A 62 8.57 -3.24 -10.15
N ASN A 63 9.39 -3.07 -11.17
CA ASN A 63 10.15 -4.19 -11.75
C ASN A 63 11.20 -4.73 -10.77
N ARG A 64 11.94 -3.87 -10.06
CA ARG A 64 12.90 -4.29 -9.03
C ARG A 64 12.24 -5.11 -7.92
N LEU A 65 11.05 -4.71 -7.46
CA LEU A 65 10.31 -5.44 -6.42
C LEU A 65 9.82 -6.80 -6.93
N ILE A 66 9.32 -6.89 -8.16
CA ILE A 66 8.93 -8.16 -8.78
C ILE A 66 10.13 -9.11 -8.79
N ASP A 67 11.29 -8.65 -9.27
CA ASP A 67 12.52 -9.46 -9.32
C ASP A 67 12.99 -9.87 -7.90
N ARG A 68 12.98 -8.96 -6.94
CA ARG A 68 13.33 -9.26 -5.54
C ARG A 68 12.40 -10.34 -4.96
N PHE A 69 11.10 -10.22 -5.16
CA PHE A 69 10.12 -11.21 -4.67
C PHE A 69 10.25 -12.56 -5.36
N GLN A 70 10.51 -12.60 -6.67
CA GLN A 70 10.77 -13.85 -7.41
C GLN A 70 12.03 -14.57 -6.91
N GLN A 71 13.08 -13.82 -6.55
CA GLN A 71 14.32 -14.35 -5.98
C GLN A 71 14.21 -14.68 -4.48
N GLY A 72 13.03 -14.49 -3.86
CA GLY A 72 12.84 -14.69 -2.43
C GLY A 72 13.52 -13.63 -1.54
N LYS A 73 13.95 -12.51 -2.11
CA LYS A 73 14.54 -11.37 -1.41
C LYS A 73 13.45 -10.38 -0.96
N GLY A 74 13.76 -9.48 -0.03
CA GLY A 74 12.80 -8.51 0.49
C GLY A 74 11.76 -9.10 1.46
N MET A 75 11.99 -10.33 1.94
CA MET A 75 11.04 -11.11 2.73
C MET A 75 11.27 -11.04 4.25
N SER A 76 12.39 -10.48 4.70
CA SER A 76 12.63 -10.21 6.10
C SER A 76 12.27 -8.76 6.44
N ARG A 77 11.94 -8.49 7.71
CA ARG A 77 11.67 -7.12 8.16
C ARG A 77 12.84 -6.18 7.91
N LYS A 78 14.06 -6.62 8.15
CA LYS A 78 15.27 -5.83 7.90
C LYS A 78 15.39 -5.44 6.43
N GLN A 79 15.20 -6.41 5.52
CA GLN A 79 15.23 -6.15 4.07
C GLN A 79 14.10 -5.21 3.63
N MET A 80 12.93 -5.29 4.27
CA MET A 80 11.82 -4.38 4.01
C MET A 80 12.17 -2.94 4.44
N GLN A 81 12.72 -2.76 5.65
CA GLN A 81 13.17 -1.45 6.14
C GLN A 81 14.26 -0.83 5.25
N GLU A 82 15.25 -1.65 4.85
CA GLU A 82 16.28 -1.23 3.89
C GLU A 82 15.66 -0.82 2.55
N GLY A 83 14.72 -1.60 2.03
CA GLY A 83 14.01 -1.29 0.80
C GLY A 83 13.15 -0.02 0.89
N PHE A 84 12.51 0.24 2.02
CA PHE A 84 11.76 1.48 2.24
C PHE A 84 12.69 2.70 2.19
N LYS A 85 13.83 2.59 2.85
CA LYS A 85 14.83 3.66 2.84
C LYS A 85 15.37 3.91 1.43
N GLU A 86 15.75 2.86 0.68
CA GLU A 86 16.20 2.98 -0.70
C GLU A 86 15.16 3.70 -1.57
N ILE A 87 13.87 3.33 -1.45
CA ILE A 87 12.78 4.00 -2.19
C ILE A 87 12.72 5.48 -1.83
N CYS A 88 12.67 5.81 -0.55
CA CYS A 88 12.60 7.20 -0.10
C CYS A 88 13.79 8.02 -0.59
N ASP A 89 15.01 7.48 -0.50
CA ASP A 89 16.24 8.15 -0.92
C ASP A 89 16.24 8.41 -2.44
N GLU A 90 15.81 7.43 -3.27
CA GLU A 90 15.74 7.62 -4.72
C GLU A 90 14.65 8.62 -5.13
N PHE A 91 13.47 8.60 -4.50
CA PHE A 91 12.43 9.60 -4.77
C PHE A 91 12.80 11.00 -4.28
N LYS A 92 13.53 11.14 -3.16
CA LYS A 92 14.09 12.41 -2.69
C LYS A 92 15.14 12.98 -3.66
N ALA A 93 15.80 12.15 -4.45
CA ALA A 93 16.81 12.56 -5.42
C ALA A 93 16.20 13.06 -6.74
N VAL A 94 14.91 12.87 -6.99
CA VAL A 94 14.23 13.42 -8.18
C VAL A 94 14.22 14.95 -8.07
N PRO A 95 14.74 15.66 -9.09
CA PRO A 95 14.73 17.12 -9.11
C PRO A 95 13.30 17.66 -9.02
N ALA A 96 13.02 18.44 -7.99
CA ALA A 96 11.70 19.01 -7.72
C ALA A 96 11.83 20.47 -7.25
N GLU A 97 10.89 21.31 -7.67
CA GLU A 97 10.86 22.73 -7.34
C GLU A 97 9.55 23.11 -6.62
N ASN A 98 9.62 24.16 -5.79
CA ASN A 98 8.47 24.73 -5.09
C ASN A 98 7.68 23.71 -4.26
N PHE A 99 8.37 22.78 -3.60
CA PHE A 99 7.76 21.71 -2.80
C PHE A 99 6.77 22.29 -1.78
N GLY A 100 5.56 21.69 -1.72
CA GLY A 100 4.52 22.12 -0.78
C GLY A 100 3.74 23.38 -1.21
N SER A 101 3.98 23.95 -2.38
CA SER A 101 3.26 25.14 -2.87
C SER A 101 1.87 24.83 -3.42
N LYS A 102 1.59 23.57 -3.77
CA LYS A 102 0.33 23.15 -4.38
C LYS A 102 -0.72 22.78 -3.33
N VAL A 103 -1.99 22.91 -3.70
CA VAL A 103 -3.09 22.51 -2.85
C VAL A 103 -3.11 20.97 -2.73
N ARG A 104 -3.16 20.48 -1.50
CA ARG A 104 -3.25 19.05 -1.22
C ARG A 104 -4.71 18.62 -1.20
N VAL A 105 -5.05 17.63 -2.03
CA VAL A 105 -6.42 17.13 -2.17
C VAL A 105 -6.50 15.67 -1.72
N GLY A 106 -7.22 15.43 -0.62
CA GLY A 106 -7.46 14.08 -0.09
C GLY A 106 -8.48 13.31 -0.93
N VAL A 107 -8.08 12.14 -1.44
CA VAL A 107 -8.97 11.23 -2.16
C VAL A 107 -9.52 10.21 -1.17
N VAL A 108 -10.82 10.31 -0.86
CA VAL A 108 -11.50 9.43 0.08
C VAL A 108 -12.63 8.68 -0.62
N GLY A 109 -13.05 7.55 -0.06
CA GLY A 109 -14.15 6.77 -0.59
C GLY A 109 -13.96 5.26 -0.41
N GLU A 110 -14.78 4.51 -1.09
CA GLU A 110 -14.73 3.05 -1.14
C GLU A 110 -13.47 2.59 -1.90
N ILE A 111 -12.98 1.40 -1.59
CA ILE A 111 -11.71 0.87 -2.10
C ILE A 111 -11.63 0.89 -3.63
N TYR A 112 -12.69 0.47 -4.31
CA TYR A 112 -12.72 0.46 -5.78
C TYR A 112 -12.64 1.88 -6.34
N VAL A 113 -13.39 2.83 -5.78
CA VAL A 113 -13.38 4.23 -6.22
C VAL A 113 -12.03 4.90 -5.93
N LYS A 114 -11.37 4.56 -4.81
CA LYS A 114 -10.06 5.14 -4.49
C LYS A 114 -8.95 4.65 -5.42
N PHE A 115 -8.87 3.35 -5.67
CA PHE A 115 -7.70 2.74 -6.31
C PHE A 115 -7.89 2.34 -7.77
N SER A 116 -9.13 2.28 -8.27
CA SER A 116 -9.40 1.93 -9.66
C SER A 116 -9.50 3.19 -10.53
N SER A 117 -8.53 3.38 -11.39
CA SER A 117 -8.55 4.48 -12.37
C SER A 117 -9.77 4.42 -13.31
N LEU A 118 -10.32 3.23 -13.55
CA LEU A 118 -11.59 3.06 -14.26
C LEU A 118 -12.79 3.51 -13.41
N GLY A 119 -12.78 3.19 -12.11
CA GLY A 119 -13.88 3.52 -11.20
C GLY A 119 -13.96 5.00 -10.83
N ASN A 120 -12.84 5.73 -10.89
CA ASN A 120 -12.74 7.14 -10.52
C ASN A 120 -12.39 8.09 -11.66
N ASN A 121 -12.48 7.63 -12.92
CA ASN A 121 -12.16 8.44 -14.11
C ASN A 121 -10.75 9.04 -14.07
N GLN A 122 -9.76 8.29 -13.60
CA GLN A 122 -8.37 8.72 -13.48
C GLN A 122 -8.21 9.98 -12.60
N LEU A 123 -8.89 10.01 -11.46
CA LEU A 123 -8.97 11.17 -10.56
C LEU A 123 -7.58 11.73 -10.17
N GLU A 124 -6.59 10.87 -9.90
CA GLU A 124 -5.23 11.34 -9.57
C GLU A 124 -4.61 12.13 -10.72
N LYS A 125 -4.74 11.66 -11.97
CA LYS A 125 -4.25 12.38 -13.15
C LYS A 125 -4.99 13.70 -13.35
N PHE A 126 -6.31 13.72 -13.12
CA PHE A 126 -7.08 14.95 -13.17
C PHE A 126 -6.59 15.96 -12.13
N LEU A 127 -6.41 15.56 -10.88
CA LEU A 127 -5.89 16.44 -9.83
C LEU A 127 -4.50 17.01 -10.18
N LEU A 128 -3.62 16.18 -10.71
CA LEU A 128 -2.31 16.61 -11.18
C LEU A 128 -2.41 17.63 -12.33
N SER A 129 -3.31 17.42 -13.31
CA SER A 129 -3.51 18.37 -14.41
C SER A 129 -4.08 19.71 -13.95
N GLU A 130 -4.86 19.72 -12.86
CA GLU A 130 -5.35 20.94 -12.20
C GLU A 130 -4.31 21.58 -11.27
N GLY A 131 -3.09 21.05 -11.20
CA GLY A 131 -2.00 21.60 -10.40
C GLY A 131 -2.10 21.29 -8.91
N ALA A 132 -2.87 20.28 -8.51
CA ALA A 132 -2.99 19.82 -7.13
C ALA A 132 -2.02 18.68 -6.79
N GLU A 133 -1.75 18.50 -5.49
CA GLU A 133 -1.07 17.32 -4.94
C GLU A 133 -2.12 16.31 -4.46
N PRO A 134 -2.27 15.12 -5.11
CA PRO A 134 -3.22 14.11 -4.65
C PRO A 134 -2.69 13.40 -3.40
N VAL A 135 -3.55 13.25 -2.39
CA VAL A 135 -3.26 12.50 -1.16
C VAL A 135 -4.21 11.30 -1.09
N VAL A 136 -3.71 10.12 -1.36
CA VAL A 136 -4.48 8.88 -1.38
C VAL A 136 -4.06 8.02 -0.20
N PRO A 137 -4.95 7.74 0.79
CA PRO A 137 -4.63 6.81 1.88
C PRO A 137 -4.29 5.42 1.34
N GLY A 138 -3.29 4.77 1.97
CA GLY A 138 -2.80 3.48 1.54
C GLY A 138 -3.82 2.34 1.61
N LEU A 139 -3.56 1.26 0.87
CA LEU A 139 -4.35 0.04 0.94
C LEU A 139 -4.19 -0.66 2.30
N THR A 140 -3.04 -0.51 2.94
CA THR A 140 -2.79 -0.98 4.31
C THR A 140 -3.66 -0.29 5.35
N ASP A 141 -3.97 1.00 5.19
CA ASP A 141 -4.92 1.71 6.05
C ASP A 141 -6.32 1.10 5.95
N PHE A 142 -6.73 0.74 4.73
CA PHE A 142 -7.98 0.04 4.53
C PHE A 142 -7.99 -1.34 5.19
N LEU A 143 -6.89 -2.09 5.11
CA LEU A 143 -6.75 -3.39 5.77
C LEU A 143 -6.88 -3.24 7.30
N ILE A 144 -6.18 -2.29 7.90
CA ILE A 144 -6.27 -1.99 9.35
C ILE A 144 -7.70 -1.63 9.73
N PHE A 145 -8.36 -0.77 8.95
CA PHE A 145 -9.75 -0.40 9.16
C PHE A 145 -10.70 -1.62 9.14
N LYS A 146 -10.52 -2.54 8.18
CA LYS A 146 -11.33 -3.77 8.11
C LYS A 146 -11.11 -4.70 9.31
N ILE A 147 -9.86 -4.81 9.77
CA ILE A 147 -9.53 -5.61 10.97
C ILE A 147 -10.15 -4.97 12.22
N PHE A 148 -10.06 -3.64 12.34
CA PHE A 148 -10.66 -2.88 13.45
C PHE A 148 -12.18 -3.05 13.48
N ASN A 149 -12.86 -2.90 12.35
CA ASN A 149 -14.31 -3.12 12.28
C ASN A 149 -14.70 -4.53 12.71
N ARG A 150 -13.90 -5.55 12.37
CA ARG A 150 -14.14 -6.92 12.82
C ARG A 150 -14.01 -7.06 14.34
N GLU A 151 -13.09 -6.34 14.96
CA GLU A 151 -12.97 -6.29 16.42
C GLU A 151 -14.18 -5.62 17.06
N VAL A 152 -14.65 -4.51 16.49
CA VAL A 152 -15.85 -3.80 16.94
C VAL A 152 -17.10 -4.69 16.80
N ASP A 153 -17.27 -5.37 15.67
CA ASP A 153 -18.39 -6.32 15.46
C ASP A 153 -18.44 -7.40 16.55
N VAL A 154 -17.30 -7.97 16.90
CA VAL A 154 -17.23 -8.98 17.98
C VAL A 154 -17.60 -8.39 19.34
N ASN A 155 -17.27 -7.13 19.59
CA ASN A 155 -17.59 -6.47 20.83
C ASN A 155 -19.10 -6.13 20.96
N ILE A 156 -19.74 -5.74 19.83
CA ILE A 156 -21.14 -5.30 19.80
C ILE A 156 -22.09 -6.50 19.68
N TYR A 157 -21.79 -7.38 18.72
CA TYR A 157 -22.70 -8.49 18.36
C TYR A 157 -22.31 -9.82 18.97
N GLY A 158 -21.22 -9.86 19.74
CA GLY A 158 -20.69 -11.09 20.31
C GLY A 158 -19.87 -11.90 19.29
N GLY A 159 -19.13 -12.87 19.79
CA GLY A 159 -18.33 -13.76 18.92
C GLY A 159 -17.26 -14.51 19.70
N LYS A 160 -16.52 -15.38 18.99
CA LYS A 160 -15.46 -16.15 19.63
C LYS A 160 -14.29 -15.25 19.99
N TRP A 161 -13.97 -15.15 21.27
CA TRP A 161 -12.85 -14.34 21.78
C TRP A 161 -11.49 -14.67 21.13
N ILE A 162 -11.30 -15.94 20.69
CA ILE A 162 -10.11 -16.38 19.96
C ILE A 162 -9.96 -15.62 18.64
N LYS A 163 -11.07 -15.44 17.89
CA LYS A 163 -11.04 -14.66 16.63
C LYS A 163 -10.62 -13.21 16.88
N LYS A 164 -11.14 -12.60 17.96
CA LYS A 164 -10.75 -11.25 18.38
C LYS A 164 -9.26 -11.18 18.68
N LYS A 165 -8.70 -12.12 19.44
CA LYS A 165 -7.26 -12.17 19.75
C LYS A 165 -6.40 -12.32 18.50
N VAL A 166 -6.78 -13.18 17.57
CA VAL A 166 -6.07 -13.34 16.28
C VAL A 166 -6.10 -12.04 15.48
N CYS A 167 -7.26 -11.37 15.39
CA CYS A 167 -7.38 -10.07 14.73
C CYS A 167 -6.49 -9.02 15.38
N GLN A 168 -6.42 -8.94 16.72
CA GLN A 168 -5.57 -8.00 17.44
C GLN A 168 -4.08 -8.22 17.17
N ILE A 169 -3.62 -9.48 17.20
CA ILE A 169 -2.22 -9.84 16.89
C ILE A 169 -1.89 -9.45 15.44
N PHE A 170 -2.77 -9.77 14.51
CA PHE A 170 -2.58 -9.45 13.10
C PHE A 170 -2.56 -7.93 12.85
N LYS A 171 -3.50 -7.19 13.46
CA LYS A 171 -3.53 -5.72 13.45
C LYS A 171 -2.22 -5.14 13.95
N GLY A 172 -1.76 -5.57 15.14
CA GLY A 172 -0.49 -5.11 15.72
C GLY A 172 0.71 -5.36 14.83
N TYR A 173 0.74 -6.49 14.11
CA TYR A 173 1.78 -6.79 13.13
C TYR A 173 1.75 -5.82 11.93
N VAL A 174 0.57 -5.57 11.35
CA VAL A 174 0.42 -4.64 10.21
C VAL A 174 0.77 -3.21 10.63
N GLU A 175 0.28 -2.75 11.78
CA GLU A 175 0.61 -1.43 12.33
C GLU A 175 2.10 -1.26 12.62
N HIS A 176 2.78 -2.35 13.02
CA HIS A 176 4.22 -2.33 13.23
C HIS A 176 5.00 -2.18 11.92
N CYS A 177 4.59 -2.89 10.87
CA CYS A 177 5.17 -2.71 9.54
C CYS A 177 4.88 -1.31 8.97
N GLN A 178 3.70 -0.76 9.22
CA GLN A 178 3.35 0.60 8.80
C GLN A 178 4.20 1.65 9.51
N ARG A 179 4.51 1.47 10.80
CA ARG A 179 5.46 2.34 11.50
C ARG A 179 6.84 2.32 10.86
N ASP A 180 7.36 1.15 10.50
CA ASP A 180 8.64 1.04 9.77
C ASP A 180 8.62 1.84 8.45
N MET A 181 7.49 1.87 7.75
CA MET A 181 7.29 2.66 6.54
C MET A 181 7.27 4.16 6.83
N ILE A 182 6.55 4.59 7.87
CA ILE A 182 6.48 6.00 8.30
C ILE A 182 7.85 6.49 8.76
N ASP A 183 8.59 5.67 9.51
CA ASP A 183 9.93 6.02 9.98
C ASP A 183 10.93 6.20 8.82
N ALA A 184 10.71 5.52 7.69
CA ALA A 184 11.53 5.70 6.49
C ALA A 184 11.20 7.00 5.71
N LEU A 185 9.98 7.55 5.88
CA LEU A 185 9.55 8.81 5.24
C LEU A 185 10.11 10.05 5.96
N ASN A 186 10.47 9.92 7.24
CA ASN A 186 11.01 11.00 8.08
C ASN A 186 12.54 11.06 8.00
#